data_8253ac0ae5ee2f1a97d97029243b9f35
#
_entry.id   8253ac0ae5ee2f1a97d97029243b9f35
#
_cell.length_a   1.000
_cell.length_b   1.000
_cell.length_c   1.000
_cell.angle_alpha   90.00
_cell.angle_beta   90.00
_cell.angle_gamma   90.00
#
_symmetry.space_group_name_H-M   'P 1'
#
loop_
_entity.id
_entity.type
_entity.pdbx_description
1 polymer ?
#
loop_
_entity_poly.entity_id
_entity_poly.type
_entity_poly.pdbx_seq_one_letter_code
_entity_poly.pdbx_strand_id
1 'polypeptide(L)'
;MNVGLQKTTLVNYPHRVAAAVFLPGCNMRCPYCYNGELVCSSVTEGPMRSRLQSGNNDYVPIEAVYDHIEKRKTVLQGFVISGGEALLSPVLPELILRARKAGLAVKLDTNGLLPDALSALLHDQALCPDMIALDIKTSPARYNELGINRSIDIASSVRQPAAQRPEAALKRTLMMLRQKGEFPRPVEIEYRTVLVPPLVTAEDVCAISELLPSDASWFFASFLPGNCLNSAWNTIRPYTQAETKALIRLAQTKIPNSCLR
;
A
#
# COMPACT_ATOMS: atom_id res chain seq x y z
N MET A 1 -9.55 -15.21 -11.02
CA MET A 1 -9.57 -13.88 -10.40
C MET A 1 -8.96 -12.89 -11.36
N ASN A 2 -9.60 -11.74 -11.57
CA ASN A 2 -9.05 -10.65 -12.38
C ASN A 2 -8.33 -9.64 -11.48
N VAL A 3 -7.18 -9.16 -11.97
CA VAL A 3 -6.29 -8.22 -11.25
C VAL A 3 -5.84 -7.12 -12.20
N GLY A 4 -5.48 -5.96 -11.67
CA GLY A 4 -4.81 -4.94 -12.46
C GLY A 4 -3.35 -5.33 -12.71
N LEU A 5 -2.86 -5.16 -13.95
CA LEU A 5 -1.46 -5.39 -14.29
C LEU A 5 -0.87 -4.17 -14.99
N GLN A 6 0.14 -3.58 -14.38
CA GLN A 6 1.04 -2.64 -15.02
C GLN A 6 2.30 -3.39 -15.46
N LYS A 7 2.40 -3.65 -16.76
CA LYS A 7 3.44 -4.50 -17.34
C LYS A 7 4.86 -4.01 -17.13
N THR A 8 5.04 -2.68 -17.03
CA THR A 8 6.34 -2.06 -16.75
C THR A 8 6.14 -0.75 -16.00
N THR A 9 6.90 -0.54 -14.95
CA THR A 9 6.92 0.68 -14.16
C THR A 9 8.34 1.04 -13.74
N LEU A 10 8.64 2.34 -13.69
CA LEU A 10 9.90 2.89 -13.18
C LEU A 10 9.69 3.68 -11.87
N VAL A 11 8.43 3.77 -11.42
CA VAL A 11 8.08 4.60 -10.24
C VAL A 11 7.59 3.78 -9.05
N ASN A 12 6.98 2.61 -9.27
CA ASN A 12 6.38 1.84 -8.18
C ASN A 12 7.42 1.06 -7.34
N TYR A 13 8.60 0.77 -7.91
CA TYR A 13 9.73 0.20 -7.18
C TYR A 13 10.94 1.11 -7.36
N PRO A 14 11.45 1.75 -6.28
CA PRO A 14 12.62 2.63 -6.39
C PRO A 14 13.82 1.92 -7.03
N HIS A 15 14.48 2.60 -7.95
CA HIS A 15 15.71 2.14 -8.61
C HIS A 15 15.63 0.81 -9.38
N ARG A 16 14.41 0.33 -9.70
CA ARG A 16 14.23 -0.93 -10.43
C ARG A 16 13.21 -0.78 -11.57
N VAL A 17 13.51 -1.42 -12.68
CA VAL A 17 12.51 -1.69 -13.70
C VAL A 17 11.62 -2.81 -13.17
N ALA A 18 10.36 -2.53 -12.91
CA ALA A 18 9.45 -3.48 -12.27
C ALA A 18 8.14 -3.65 -13.06
N ALA A 19 7.42 -4.73 -12.79
CA ALA A 19 6.00 -4.83 -13.06
C ALA A 19 5.23 -4.65 -11.75
N ALA A 20 3.96 -4.21 -11.83
CA ALA A 20 3.10 -4.08 -10.66
C ALA A 20 1.76 -4.79 -10.87
N VAL A 21 1.33 -5.57 -9.88
CA VAL A 21 0.00 -6.17 -9.82
C VAL A 21 -0.84 -5.44 -8.77
N PHE A 22 -2.11 -5.22 -9.10
CA PHE A 22 -3.08 -4.57 -8.22
C PHE A 22 -4.20 -5.55 -7.90
N LEU A 23 -4.19 -6.02 -6.66
CA LEU A 23 -5.13 -7.04 -6.17
C LEU A 23 -6.45 -6.40 -5.72
N PRO A 24 -7.61 -7.01 -6.03
CA PRO A 24 -8.91 -6.51 -5.60
C PRO A 24 -9.18 -6.77 -4.12
N GLY A 25 -10.08 -5.97 -3.55
CA GLY A 25 -10.49 -6.03 -2.16
C GLY A 25 -9.65 -5.14 -1.24
N CYS A 26 -10.31 -4.49 -0.29
CA CYS A 26 -9.65 -3.67 0.72
C CYS A 26 -10.47 -3.65 2.02
N ASN A 27 -9.81 -3.73 3.16
CA ASN A 27 -10.42 -3.58 4.49
C ASN A 27 -10.72 -2.11 4.85
N MET A 28 -10.36 -1.17 3.99
CA MET A 28 -10.64 0.26 4.15
C MET A 28 -11.58 0.78 3.07
N ARG A 29 -12.22 1.91 3.36
CA ARG A 29 -13.07 2.69 2.44
C ARG A 29 -12.66 4.16 2.47
N CYS A 30 -11.36 4.43 2.31
CA CYS A 30 -10.83 5.79 2.32
C CYS A 30 -11.61 6.66 1.32
N PRO A 31 -12.20 7.79 1.75
CA PRO A 31 -13.07 8.58 0.88
C PRO A 31 -12.34 9.14 -0.34
N TYR A 32 -11.04 9.38 -0.22
CA TYR A 32 -10.18 9.88 -1.29
C TYR A 32 -9.50 8.78 -2.13
N CYS A 33 -9.88 7.52 -1.95
CA CYS A 33 -9.24 6.41 -2.65
C CYS A 33 -9.40 6.54 -4.17
N TYR A 34 -8.28 6.51 -4.91
CA TYR A 34 -8.28 6.57 -6.38
C TYR A 34 -8.61 5.23 -7.04
N ASN A 35 -8.46 4.13 -6.30
CA ASN A 35 -8.67 2.78 -6.76
C ASN A 35 -10.04 2.25 -6.30
N GLY A 36 -11.08 3.08 -6.41
CA GLY A 36 -12.43 2.73 -5.94
C GLY A 36 -12.96 1.42 -6.52
N GLU A 37 -12.62 1.12 -7.77
CA GLU A 37 -12.99 -0.14 -8.43
C GLU A 37 -12.36 -1.36 -7.75
N LEU A 38 -11.08 -1.30 -7.37
CA LEU A 38 -10.41 -2.38 -6.64
C LEU A 38 -10.98 -2.58 -5.24
N VAL A 39 -11.38 -1.48 -4.60
CA VAL A 39 -11.92 -1.49 -3.24
C VAL A 39 -13.31 -2.11 -3.17
N CYS A 40 -14.17 -1.85 -4.17
CA CYS A 40 -15.55 -2.29 -4.21
C CYS A 40 -15.73 -3.69 -4.82
N SER A 41 -14.73 -4.24 -5.49
CA SER A 41 -14.81 -5.55 -6.10
C SER A 41 -14.79 -6.64 -5.05
N SER A 42 -15.83 -7.47 -5.03
CA SER A 42 -15.75 -8.78 -4.38
C SER A 42 -14.78 -9.66 -5.17
N VAL A 43 -14.00 -10.46 -4.48
CA VAL A 43 -13.02 -11.38 -5.09
C VAL A 43 -13.66 -12.37 -6.07
N THR A 44 -15.01 -12.45 -6.10
CA THR A 44 -15.79 -13.52 -6.73
C THR A 44 -16.66 -13.09 -7.92
N GLU A 45 -16.86 -11.79 -8.21
CA GLU A 45 -17.84 -11.36 -9.21
C GLU A 45 -17.21 -10.67 -10.43
N GLY A 46 -17.44 -11.30 -11.59
CA GLY A 46 -17.59 -10.78 -12.94
C GLY A 46 -16.52 -9.82 -13.53
N PRO A 47 -16.58 -9.54 -14.84
CA PRO A 47 -15.59 -8.71 -15.48
C PRO A 47 -15.69 -7.28 -14.95
N MET A 48 -14.67 -6.84 -14.24
CA MET A 48 -14.45 -5.46 -13.84
C MET A 48 -14.38 -4.61 -15.13
N ARG A 49 -15.40 -3.78 -15.35
CA ARG A 49 -15.47 -2.92 -16.55
C ARG A 49 -14.43 -1.82 -16.43
N SER A 50 -13.59 -1.73 -17.45
CA SER A 50 -12.52 -0.77 -17.64
C SER A 50 -12.96 0.67 -17.39
N ARG A 51 -12.44 1.29 -16.34
CA ARG A 51 -12.31 2.75 -16.19
C ARG A 51 -11.04 3.14 -15.44
N LEU A 52 -9.93 2.49 -15.69
CA LEU A 52 -8.63 3.10 -15.41
C LEU A 52 -8.33 4.05 -16.56
N GLN A 53 -8.96 5.23 -16.55
CA GLN A 53 -8.61 6.35 -17.39
C GLN A 53 -7.33 6.98 -16.81
N SER A 54 -6.22 6.39 -17.08
CA SER A 54 -4.89 7.00 -17.22
C SER A 54 -3.79 5.96 -17.03
N GLY A 55 -3.25 5.52 -18.14
CA GLY A 55 -2.03 4.72 -18.18
C GLY A 55 -2.26 3.21 -18.19
N ASN A 56 -1.62 2.53 -19.08
CA ASN A 56 -1.32 1.13 -19.35
C ASN A 56 -1.63 0.03 -18.31
N ASN A 57 -2.71 0.13 -17.54
CA ASN A 57 -3.15 -0.89 -16.60
C ASN A 57 -4.28 -1.70 -17.23
N ASP A 58 -3.98 -2.94 -17.57
CA ASP A 58 -4.97 -3.89 -18.08
C ASP A 58 -5.53 -4.70 -16.89
N TYR A 59 -6.86 -4.92 -16.88
CA TYR A 59 -7.43 -5.98 -16.05
C TYR A 59 -7.28 -7.32 -16.76
N VAL A 60 -6.55 -8.22 -16.13
CA VAL A 60 -6.19 -9.50 -16.70
C VAL A 60 -6.47 -10.64 -15.71
N PRO A 61 -6.68 -11.87 -16.19
CA PRO A 61 -6.65 -13.04 -15.31
C PRO A 61 -5.30 -13.17 -14.61
N ILE A 62 -5.30 -13.70 -13.40
CA ILE A 62 -4.06 -13.86 -12.60
C ILE A 62 -3.00 -14.70 -13.33
N GLU A 63 -3.42 -15.64 -14.17
CA GLU A 63 -2.55 -16.47 -15.00
C GLU A 63 -1.72 -15.62 -15.97
N ALA A 64 -2.30 -14.54 -16.51
CA ALA A 64 -1.57 -13.61 -17.38
C ALA A 64 -0.46 -12.85 -16.62
N VAL A 65 -0.63 -12.63 -15.31
CA VAL A 65 0.44 -12.06 -14.46
C VAL A 65 1.57 -13.06 -14.32
N TYR A 66 1.27 -14.33 -14.05
CA TYR A 66 2.27 -15.40 -13.95
C TYR A 66 3.07 -15.54 -15.25
N ASP A 67 2.37 -15.56 -16.36
CA ASP A 67 2.98 -15.58 -17.71
C ASP A 67 3.87 -14.36 -17.96
N HIS A 68 3.43 -13.17 -17.51
CA HIS A 68 4.19 -11.95 -17.68
C HIS A 68 5.49 -11.98 -16.88
N ILE A 69 5.44 -12.42 -15.62
CA ILE A 69 6.64 -12.60 -14.78
C ILE A 69 7.64 -13.51 -15.51
N GLU A 70 7.20 -14.67 -15.97
CA GLU A 70 8.09 -15.65 -16.60
C GLU A 70 8.67 -15.14 -17.92
N LYS A 71 7.85 -14.51 -18.77
CA LYS A 71 8.29 -13.98 -20.10
C LYS A 71 9.21 -12.77 -19.97
N ARG A 72 9.14 -12.02 -18.86
CA ARG A 72 9.88 -10.76 -18.71
C ARG A 72 10.98 -10.83 -17.63
N LYS A 73 11.26 -11.98 -17.06
CA LYS A 73 12.25 -12.15 -15.98
C LYS A 73 13.67 -11.69 -16.29
N THR A 74 14.04 -11.64 -17.57
CA THR A 74 15.36 -11.16 -18.02
C THR A 74 15.46 -9.65 -18.13
N VAL A 75 14.32 -8.93 -18.12
CA VAL A 75 14.24 -7.47 -18.26
C VAL A 75 13.81 -6.82 -16.95
N LEU A 76 12.87 -7.44 -16.24
CA LEU A 76 12.40 -6.95 -14.94
C LEU A 76 13.45 -7.21 -13.87
N GLN A 77 13.57 -6.27 -12.93
CA GLN A 77 14.41 -6.35 -11.75
C GLN A 77 13.58 -6.48 -10.47
N GLY A 78 12.30 -6.11 -10.55
CA GLY A 78 11.40 -6.14 -9.41
C GLY A 78 9.95 -6.42 -9.78
N PHE A 79 9.19 -6.82 -8.76
CA PHE A 79 7.76 -7.07 -8.86
C PHE A 79 7.07 -6.42 -7.66
N VAL A 80 6.10 -5.55 -7.94
CA VAL A 80 5.32 -4.84 -6.91
C VAL A 80 3.97 -5.50 -6.76
N ILE A 81 3.59 -5.80 -5.54
CA ILE A 81 2.27 -6.32 -5.18
C ILE A 81 1.55 -5.25 -4.38
N SER A 82 0.47 -4.73 -4.94
CA SER A 82 -0.30 -3.60 -4.44
C SER A 82 -1.81 -3.86 -4.66
N GLY A 83 -2.64 -2.82 -4.69
CA GLY A 83 -4.06 -2.92 -5.04
C GLY A 83 -4.98 -2.20 -4.07
N GLY A 84 -6.01 -2.89 -3.58
CA GLY A 84 -6.78 -2.48 -2.41
C GLY A 84 -5.95 -2.70 -1.14
N GLU A 85 -5.96 -3.94 -0.61
CA GLU A 85 -5.03 -4.40 0.43
C GLU A 85 -4.52 -5.80 0.05
N ALA A 86 -3.25 -5.87 -0.31
CA ALA A 86 -2.65 -7.09 -0.83
C ALA A 86 -2.65 -8.25 0.17
N LEU A 87 -2.54 -7.97 1.47
CA LEU A 87 -2.55 -8.97 2.54
C LEU A 87 -3.88 -9.72 2.69
N LEU A 88 -4.96 -9.23 2.07
CA LEU A 88 -6.25 -9.93 2.03
C LEU A 88 -6.30 -11.03 0.95
N SER A 89 -5.39 -10.97 0.00
CA SER A 89 -5.48 -11.82 -1.19
C SER A 89 -4.90 -13.21 -0.96
N PRO A 90 -5.65 -14.29 -1.24
CA PRO A 90 -5.14 -15.66 -1.10
C PRO A 90 -4.03 -16.02 -2.08
N VAL A 91 -3.87 -15.23 -3.17
CA VAL A 91 -2.81 -15.47 -4.17
C VAL A 91 -1.50 -14.75 -3.85
N LEU A 92 -1.45 -13.96 -2.77
CA LEU A 92 -0.24 -13.22 -2.38
C LEU A 92 1.00 -14.13 -2.20
N PRO A 93 0.92 -15.27 -1.48
CA PRO A 93 2.07 -16.16 -1.33
C PRO A 93 2.58 -16.69 -2.68
N GLU A 94 1.68 -17.11 -3.56
CA GLU A 94 2.04 -17.63 -4.88
C GLU A 94 2.71 -16.57 -5.76
N LEU A 95 2.22 -15.33 -5.73
CA LEU A 95 2.84 -14.21 -6.46
C LEU A 95 4.27 -13.95 -5.99
N ILE A 96 4.51 -13.95 -4.68
CA ILE A 96 5.84 -13.77 -4.11
C ILE A 96 6.77 -14.90 -4.54
N LEU A 97 6.33 -16.15 -4.41
CA LEU A 97 7.14 -17.32 -4.78
C LEU A 97 7.50 -17.31 -6.27
N ARG A 98 6.56 -16.96 -7.14
CA ARG A 98 6.82 -16.87 -8.60
C ARG A 98 7.79 -15.74 -8.94
N ALA A 99 7.61 -14.55 -8.36
CA ALA A 99 8.52 -13.45 -8.56
C ALA A 99 9.94 -13.82 -8.11
N ARG A 100 10.08 -14.44 -6.95
CA ARG A 100 11.38 -14.92 -6.43
C ARG A 100 12.00 -16.00 -7.31
N LYS A 101 11.22 -16.97 -7.76
CA LYS A 101 11.69 -18.01 -8.69
C LYS A 101 12.21 -17.40 -10.01
N ALA A 102 11.61 -16.30 -10.44
CA ALA A 102 12.04 -15.53 -11.61
C ALA A 102 13.26 -14.61 -11.33
N GLY A 103 13.79 -14.59 -10.09
CA GLY A 103 14.92 -13.75 -9.70
C GLY A 103 14.58 -12.28 -9.47
N LEU A 104 13.29 -11.94 -9.30
CA LEU A 104 12.82 -10.58 -9.09
C LEU A 104 12.82 -10.22 -7.61
N ALA A 105 13.22 -8.99 -7.27
CA ALA A 105 12.99 -8.42 -5.96
C ALA A 105 11.50 -8.12 -5.76
N VAL A 106 10.96 -8.40 -4.58
CA VAL A 106 9.53 -8.25 -4.28
C VAL A 106 9.30 -7.04 -3.38
N LYS A 107 8.41 -6.13 -3.81
CA LYS A 107 7.90 -5.03 -3.00
C LYS A 107 6.43 -5.27 -2.69
N LEU A 108 6.05 -5.11 -1.43
CA LEU A 108 4.67 -5.18 -0.96
C LEU A 108 4.20 -3.81 -0.49
N ASP A 109 3.08 -3.34 -1.05
CA ASP A 109 2.37 -2.17 -0.55
C ASP A 109 1.24 -2.61 0.38
N THR A 110 1.11 -1.98 1.56
CA THR A 110 0.08 -2.29 2.54
C THR A 110 -0.39 -1.05 3.31
N ASN A 111 -1.64 -1.06 3.75
CA ASN A 111 -2.20 -0.03 4.65
C ASN A 111 -1.87 -0.28 6.13
N GLY A 112 -1.24 -1.41 6.47
CA GLY A 112 -0.76 -1.74 7.80
C GLY A 112 -1.83 -2.14 8.82
N LEU A 113 -3.09 -2.33 8.43
CA LEU A 113 -4.15 -2.70 9.37
C LEU A 113 -4.33 -4.21 9.56
N LEU A 114 -3.42 -5.02 9.01
CA LEU A 114 -3.40 -6.47 9.12
C LEU A 114 -2.08 -6.95 9.74
N PRO A 115 -1.76 -6.55 11.00
CA PRO A 115 -0.45 -6.83 11.60
C PRO A 115 -0.14 -8.31 11.72
N ASP A 116 -1.14 -9.18 11.97
CA ASP A 116 -0.90 -10.61 12.12
C ASP A 116 -0.55 -11.27 10.77
N ALA A 117 -1.25 -10.88 9.69
CA ALA A 117 -0.94 -11.35 8.34
C ALA A 117 0.45 -10.85 7.87
N LEU A 118 0.75 -9.58 8.15
CA LEU A 118 2.06 -9.01 7.82
C LEU A 118 3.17 -9.69 8.63
N SER A 119 2.96 -9.97 9.91
CA SER A 119 3.90 -10.67 10.77
C SER A 119 4.20 -12.07 10.23
N ALA A 120 3.17 -12.83 9.89
CA ALA A 120 3.34 -14.17 9.32
C ALA A 120 4.18 -14.13 8.03
N LEU A 121 3.94 -13.15 7.17
CA LEU A 121 4.68 -12.97 5.93
C LEU A 121 6.15 -12.59 6.17
N LEU A 122 6.40 -11.65 7.09
CA LEU A 122 7.74 -11.13 7.37
C LEU A 122 8.66 -12.14 8.07
N HIS A 123 8.11 -13.09 8.83
CA HIS A 123 8.88 -14.14 9.51
C HIS A 123 9.03 -15.43 8.68
N ASP A 124 8.39 -15.53 7.53
CA ASP A 124 8.57 -16.63 6.59
C ASP A 124 9.72 -16.33 5.62
N GLN A 125 10.76 -17.15 5.63
CA GLN A 125 11.95 -16.95 4.80
C GLN A 125 11.64 -16.94 3.29
N ALA A 126 10.67 -17.70 2.84
CA ALA A 126 10.30 -17.80 1.43
C ALA A 126 9.39 -16.65 0.99
N LEU A 127 8.57 -16.12 1.91
CA LEU A 127 7.56 -15.11 1.62
C LEU A 127 7.97 -13.68 2.01
N CYS A 128 8.96 -13.51 2.89
CA CYS A 128 9.39 -12.19 3.36
C CYS A 128 9.82 -11.31 2.16
N PRO A 129 9.16 -10.19 1.87
CA PRO A 129 9.48 -9.32 0.74
C PRO A 129 10.82 -8.60 0.93
N ASP A 130 11.39 -8.08 -0.16
CA ASP A 130 12.63 -7.30 -0.11
C ASP A 130 12.35 -5.85 0.31
N MET A 131 11.12 -5.37 0.09
CA MET A 131 10.70 -4.03 0.46
C MET A 131 9.23 -3.98 0.89
N ILE A 132 8.95 -3.21 1.93
CA ILE A 132 7.59 -2.85 2.37
C ILE A 132 7.38 -1.36 2.14
N ALA A 133 6.26 -1.00 1.51
CA ALA A 133 5.73 0.35 1.51
C ALA A 133 4.48 0.41 2.40
N LEU A 134 4.60 1.07 3.54
CA LEU A 134 3.50 1.25 4.48
C LEU A 134 2.81 2.58 4.24
N ASP A 135 1.54 2.53 3.88
CA ASP A 135 0.70 3.71 3.73
C ASP A 135 0.11 4.16 5.06
N ILE A 136 0.61 5.24 5.63
CA ILE A 136 0.04 5.91 6.81
C ILE A 136 -0.90 7.00 6.30
N LYS A 137 -2.20 6.77 6.46
CA LYS A 137 -3.23 7.58 5.80
C LYS A 137 -3.56 8.88 6.53
N THR A 138 -3.40 8.91 7.84
CA THR A 138 -3.57 10.05 8.76
C THR A 138 -2.98 9.69 10.11
N SER A 139 -3.09 10.57 11.12
CA SER A 139 -2.72 10.22 12.50
C SER A 139 -3.58 9.07 13.05
N PRO A 140 -3.03 8.18 13.88
CA PRO A 140 -3.76 6.99 14.37
C PRO A 140 -5.11 7.31 14.99
N ALA A 141 -5.24 8.41 15.73
CA ALA A 141 -6.49 8.83 16.38
C ALA A 141 -7.63 9.08 15.39
N ARG A 142 -7.30 9.41 14.13
CA ARG A 142 -8.27 9.75 13.09
C ARG A 142 -8.57 8.62 12.10
N TYR A 143 -8.02 7.43 12.29
CA TYR A 143 -8.25 6.30 11.38
C TYR A 143 -9.72 5.88 11.27
N ASN A 144 -10.55 6.18 12.29
CA ASN A 144 -11.99 5.94 12.22
C ASN A 144 -12.70 6.79 11.17
N GLU A 145 -12.11 7.91 10.74
CA GLU A 145 -12.65 8.79 9.68
C GLU A 145 -12.45 8.20 8.27
N LEU A 146 -11.60 7.20 8.12
CA LEU A 146 -11.25 6.61 6.83
C LEU A 146 -12.23 5.54 6.33
N GLY A 147 -13.26 5.22 7.11
CA GLY A 147 -14.20 4.14 6.74
C GLY A 147 -13.51 2.77 6.73
N ILE A 148 -13.76 1.97 7.77
CA ILE A 148 -13.25 0.60 7.87
C ILE A 148 -14.34 -0.37 7.45
N ASN A 149 -14.04 -1.23 6.48
CA ASN A 149 -14.94 -2.30 6.08
C ASN A 149 -14.80 -3.48 7.04
N ARG A 150 -15.80 -3.66 7.90
CA ARG A 150 -15.86 -4.75 8.88
C ARG A 150 -16.47 -6.04 8.31
N SER A 151 -17.00 -5.98 7.10
CA SER A 151 -17.77 -7.08 6.48
C SER A 151 -16.95 -7.93 5.50
N ILE A 152 -15.63 -7.74 5.42
CA ILE A 152 -14.81 -8.62 4.58
C ILE A 152 -14.56 -9.91 5.39
N ASP A 153 -15.19 -10.98 4.94
CA ASP A 153 -14.76 -12.34 5.28
C ASP A 153 -13.34 -12.52 4.72
N ILE A 154 -12.36 -12.34 5.58
CA ILE A 154 -10.98 -12.67 5.30
C ILE A 154 -10.98 -14.19 5.07
N ALA A 155 -10.57 -14.60 3.88
CA ALA A 155 -10.41 -16.01 3.53
C ALA A 155 -9.82 -16.76 4.74
N SER A 156 -10.45 -17.81 5.14
CA SER A 156 -10.43 -18.51 6.42
C SER A 156 -9.06 -18.86 7.05
N SER A 157 -7.97 -18.42 6.47
CA SER A 157 -6.60 -18.63 6.94
C SER A 157 -6.04 -17.53 7.83
N VAL A 158 -6.65 -16.33 7.85
CA VAL A 158 -6.20 -15.21 8.69
C VAL A 158 -7.35 -14.77 9.61
N ARG A 159 -7.49 -15.42 10.76
CA ARG A 159 -8.41 -14.95 11.82
C ARG A 159 -7.88 -13.63 12.37
N GLN A 160 -8.51 -12.50 11.98
CA GLN A 160 -8.40 -11.30 12.78
C GLN A 160 -9.34 -11.42 14.00
N PRO A 161 -8.87 -11.05 15.20
CA PRO A 161 -9.79 -10.85 16.30
C PRO A 161 -10.78 -9.75 15.90
N ALA A 162 -12.06 -10.05 16.00
CA ALA A 162 -13.20 -9.24 15.50
C ALA A 162 -13.32 -7.81 16.06
N ALA A 163 -12.35 -7.31 16.77
CA ALA A 163 -12.43 -6.04 17.52
C ALA A 163 -11.14 -5.21 17.56
N GLN A 164 -10.13 -5.47 16.70
CA GLN A 164 -8.94 -4.62 16.78
C GLN A 164 -9.24 -3.23 16.21
N ARG A 165 -9.09 -2.19 17.06
CA ARG A 165 -9.22 -0.80 16.63
C ARG A 165 -8.13 -0.50 15.58
N PRO A 166 -8.45 0.22 14.50
CA PRO A 166 -7.48 0.54 13.42
C PRO A 166 -6.21 1.20 13.95
N GLU A 167 -6.36 2.08 14.95
CA GLU A 167 -5.24 2.72 15.64
C GLU A 167 -4.28 1.69 16.28
N ALA A 168 -4.82 0.71 17.00
CA ALA A 168 -4.02 -0.32 17.66
C ALA A 168 -3.34 -1.24 16.62
N ALA A 169 -4.03 -1.57 15.53
CA ALA A 169 -3.49 -2.36 14.43
C ALA A 169 -2.29 -1.66 13.78
N LEU A 170 -2.44 -0.37 13.44
CA LEU A 170 -1.36 0.42 12.86
C LEU A 170 -0.15 0.51 13.81
N LYS A 171 -0.39 0.80 15.09
CA LYS A 171 0.68 0.87 16.10
C LYS A 171 1.45 -0.46 16.21
N ARG A 172 0.75 -1.60 16.20
CA ARG A 172 1.40 -2.93 16.18
C ARG A 172 2.27 -3.12 14.94
N THR A 173 1.76 -2.76 13.77
CA THR A 173 2.53 -2.82 12.51
C THR A 173 3.78 -1.95 12.60
N LEU A 174 3.66 -0.70 13.06
CA LEU A 174 4.80 0.20 13.19
C LEU A 174 5.85 -0.33 14.19
N MET A 175 5.42 -0.90 15.32
CA MET A 175 6.32 -1.51 16.30
C MET A 175 7.07 -2.71 15.70
N MET A 176 6.39 -3.59 14.97
CA MET A 176 6.99 -4.73 14.29
C MET A 176 8.01 -4.29 13.23
N LEU A 177 7.70 -3.30 12.42
CA LEU A 177 8.61 -2.82 11.37
C LEU A 177 9.86 -2.13 11.94
N ARG A 178 9.83 -1.64 13.18
CA ARG A 178 11.05 -1.16 13.87
C ARG A 178 12.04 -2.28 14.17
N GLN A 179 11.56 -3.52 14.29
CA GLN A 179 12.35 -4.72 14.58
C GLN A 179 12.85 -5.40 13.29
N LYS A 180 13.03 -4.63 12.21
CA LYS A 180 13.44 -5.16 10.88
C LYS A 180 14.71 -6.02 10.88
N GLY A 181 15.56 -5.89 11.88
CA GLY A 181 16.75 -6.74 12.07
C GLY A 181 16.45 -8.17 12.52
N GLU A 182 15.24 -8.46 12.97
CA GLU A 182 14.79 -9.80 13.40
C GLU A 182 14.19 -10.62 12.25
N PHE A 183 13.97 -10.01 11.08
CA PHE A 183 13.43 -10.69 9.91
C PHE A 183 14.48 -11.64 9.31
N PRO A 184 14.06 -12.76 8.69
CA PRO A 184 14.96 -13.78 8.16
C PRO A 184 15.84 -13.29 6.99
N ARG A 185 15.53 -12.08 6.47
CA ARG A 185 16.28 -11.41 5.42
C ARG A 185 16.14 -9.89 5.56
N PRO A 186 17.08 -9.10 4.98
CA PRO A 186 16.97 -7.64 4.97
C PRO A 186 15.69 -7.17 4.27
N VAL A 187 14.97 -6.25 4.91
CA VAL A 187 13.75 -5.62 4.37
C VAL A 187 13.92 -4.11 4.38
N GLU A 188 13.81 -3.50 3.21
CA GLU A 188 13.71 -2.06 3.10
C GLU A 188 12.29 -1.60 3.47
N ILE A 189 12.18 -0.48 4.20
CA ILE A 189 10.88 0.05 4.62
C ILE A 189 10.78 1.50 4.19
N GLU A 190 9.75 1.80 3.40
CA GLU A 190 9.31 3.17 3.14
C GLU A 190 7.95 3.43 3.77
N TYR A 191 7.76 4.61 4.31
CA TYR A 191 6.48 5.10 4.80
C TYR A 191 5.93 6.10 3.80
N ARG A 192 4.63 6.07 3.55
CA ARG A 192 3.99 6.95 2.58
C ARG A 192 2.76 7.62 3.18
N THR A 193 2.55 8.89 2.83
CA THR A 193 1.35 9.63 3.24
C THR A 193 0.90 10.54 2.09
N VAL A 194 -0.36 10.41 1.67
CA VAL A 194 -0.97 11.38 0.76
C VAL A 194 -1.44 12.57 1.57
N LEU A 195 -1.01 13.78 1.20
CA LEU A 195 -1.37 15.03 1.87
C LEU A 195 -2.80 15.45 1.48
N VAL A 196 -3.78 14.85 2.14
CA VAL A 196 -5.20 15.06 1.85
C VAL A 196 -5.81 16.03 2.86
N PRO A 197 -6.17 17.26 2.46
CA PRO A 197 -6.97 18.13 3.34
C PRO A 197 -8.40 17.57 3.47
N PRO A 198 -9.00 17.51 4.65
CA PRO A 198 -8.54 17.89 5.98
C PRO A 198 -7.95 16.73 6.81
N LEU A 199 -7.67 15.56 6.19
CA LEU A 199 -7.26 14.34 6.92
C LEU A 199 -5.79 14.36 7.37
N VAL A 200 -4.94 15.15 6.73
CA VAL A 200 -3.51 15.21 7.05
C VAL A 200 -3.13 16.68 7.25
N THR A 201 -3.33 17.16 8.46
CA THR A 201 -2.98 18.52 8.91
C THR A 201 -1.55 18.57 9.50
N ALA A 202 -1.11 19.72 9.95
CA ALA A 202 0.17 19.85 10.64
C ALA A 202 0.22 19.01 11.92
N GLU A 203 -0.87 18.96 12.66
CA GLU A 203 -1.02 18.15 13.88
C GLU A 203 -0.91 16.66 13.56
N ASP A 204 -1.51 16.22 12.43
CA ASP A 204 -1.41 14.83 11.98
C ASP A 204 0.02 14.47 11.57
N VAL A 205 0.71 15.36 10.85
CA VAL A 205 2.13 15.17 10.50
C VAL A 205 2.99 15.06 11.75
N CYS A 206 2.79 15.92 12.75
CA CYS A 206 3.49 15.82 14.04
C CYS A 206 3.21 14.48 14.72
N ALA A 207 1.93 14.08 14.84
CA ALA A 207 1.54 12.83 15.50
C ALA A 207 2.09 11.58 14.78
N ILE A 208 2.16 11.59 13.46
CA ILE A 208 2.78 10.49 12.69
C ILE A 208 4.30 10.47 12.92
N SER A 209 4.95 11.63 12.92
CA SER A 209 6.41 11.72 13.07
C SER A 209 6.90 11.16 14.42
N GLU A 210 6.08 11.21 15.48
CA GLU A 210 6.38 10.59 16.78
C GLU A 210 6.40 9.06 16.74
N LEU A 211 5.73 8.48 15.75
CA LEU A 211 5.60 7.03 15.63
C LEU A 211 6.66 6.42 14.72
N LEU A 212 7.31 7.21 13.89
CA LEU A 212 8.30 6.73 12.94
C LEU A 212 9.72 6.77 13.54
N PRO A 213 10.63 5.88 13.11
CA PRO A 213 12.05 6.02 13.41
C PRO A 213 12.62 7.34 12.85
N SER A 214 13.59 7.94 13.52
CA SER A 214 14.22 9.19 13.05
C SER A 214 14.97 9.04 11.72
N ASP A 215 15.40 7.84 11.38
CA ASP A 215 16.06 7.47 10.12
C ASP A 215 15.08 6.99 9.04
N ALA A 216 13.76 7.07 9.30
CA ALA A 216 12.74 6.58 8.38
C ALA A 216 12.79 7.30 7.03
N SER A 217 12.57 6.55 5.96
CA SER A 217 12.26 7.09 4.62
C SER A 217 10.76 7.37 4.54
N TRP A 218 10.36 8.63 4.71
CA TRP A 218 8.94 9.02 4.69
C TRP A 218 8.62 9.88 3.47
N PHE A 219 7.82 9.33 2.59
CA PHE A 219 7.45 9.96 1.33
C PHE A 219 6.03 10.51 1.37
N PHE A 220 5.90 11.76 0.93
CA PHE A 220 4.61 12.42 0.77
C PHE A 220 4.21 12.43 -0.69
N ALA A 221 2.91 12.34 -0.95
CA ALA A 221 2.32 12.57 -2.25
C ALA A 221 1.24 13.64 -2.15
N SER A 222 1.11 14.46 -3.19
CA SER A 222 0.02 15.44 -3.27
C SER A 222 -1.31 14.73 -3.52
N PHE A 223 -2.36 15.23 -2.86
CA PHE A 223 -3.72 14.80 -3.17
C PHE A 223 -4.14 15.32 -4.56
N LEU A 224 -4.69 14.44 -5.38
CA LEU A 224 -5.20 14.78 -6.72
C LEU A 224 -6.72 14.48 -6.74
N PRO A 225 -7.59 15.50 -6.67
CA PRO A 225 -9.04 15.29 -6.77
C PRO A 225 -9.45 14.84 -8.18
N GLY A 226 -10.64 14.26 -8.32
CA GLY A 226 -11.23 13.95 -9.61
C GLY A 226 -11.68 12.50 -9.79
N ASN A 227 -11.14 11.55 -9.02
CA ASN A 227 -11.54 10.15 -9.09
C ASN A 227 -11.59 9.49 -7.69
N CYS A 228 -12.13 10.21 -6.71
CA CYS A 228 -12.26 9.74 -5.35
C CYS A 228 -13.41 8.74 -5.20
N LEU A 229 -13.25 7.75 -4.32
CA LEU A 229 -14.29 6.78 -3.97
C LEU A 229 -15.58 7.49 -3.50
N ASN A 230 -15.46 8.52 -2.68
CA ASN A 230 -16.54 9.43 -2.34
C ASN A 230 -16.46 10.66 -3.24
N SER A 231 -17.41 10.84 -4.15
CA SER A 231 -17.44 11.92 -5.13
C SER A 231 -17.39 13.33 -4.51
N ALA A 232 -17.89 13.52 -3.29
CA ALA A 232 -17.81 14.79 -2.57
C ALA A 232 -16.35 15.25 -2.35
N TRP A 233 -15.41 14.31 -2.32
CA TRP A 233 -13.98 14.60 -2.14
C TRP A 233 -13.31 15.13 -3.43
N ASN A 234 -13.96 15.00 -4.57
CA ASN A 234 -13.47 15.56 -5.83
C ASN A 234 -13.47 17.09 -5.84
N THR A 235 -14.19 17.75 -4.93
CA THR A 235 -14.25 19.21 -4.81
C THR A 235 -13.28 19.78 -3.76
N ILE A 236 -12.60 18.91 -3.01
CA ILE A 236 -11.62 19.35 -2.00
C ILE A 236 -10.41 19.95 -2.70
N ARG A 237 -10.09 21.20 -2.34
CA ARG A 237 -8.88 21.88 -2.82
C ARG A 237 -7.62 21.20 -2.26
N PRO A 238 -6.69 20.70 -3.10
CA PRO A 238 -5.41 20.23 -2.63
C PRO A 238 -4.60 21.31 -1.91
N TYR A 239 -3.64 20.90 -1.10
CA TYR A 239 -2.64 21.84 -0.57
C TYR A 239 -1.89 22.51 -1.70
N THR A 240 -1.64 23.79 -1.57
CA THR A 240 -0.74 24.55 -2.45
C THR A 240 0.70 24.04 -2.30
N GLN A 241 1.55 24.39 -3.24
CA GLN A 241 2.97 24.04 -3.15
C GLN A 241 3.63 24.61 -1.87
N ALA A 242 3.21 25.80 -1.42
CA ALA A 242 3.73 26.40 -0.19
C ALA A 242 3.28 25.64 1.05
N GLU A 243 1.99 25.28 1.14
CA GLU A 243 1.42 24.48 2.24
C GLU A 243 2.07 23.09 2.27
N THR A 244 2.20 22.42 1.12
CA THR A 244 2.88 21.13 0.99
C THR A 244 4.33 21.19 1.50
N LYS A 245 5.09 22.22 1.07
CA LYS A 245 6.47 22.41 1.54
C LYS A 245 6.54 22.67 3.05
N ALA A 246 5.57 23.40 3.61
CA ALA A 246 5.50 23.66 5.06
C ALA A 246 5.28 22.36 5.84
N LEU A 247 4.35 21.51 5.42
CA LEU A 247 4.09 20.21 6.04
C LEU A 247 5.32 19.27 5.97
N ILE A 248 6.01 19.26 4.83
CA ILE A 248 7.23 18.45 4.68
C ILE A 248 8.36 18.96 5.59
N ARG A 249 8.57 20.28 5.66
CA ARG A 249 9.56 20.87 6.58
C ARG A 249 9.25 20.52 8.03
N LEU A 250 7.97 20.52 8.40
CA LEU A 250 7.54 20.10 9.73
C LEU A 250 7.90 18.63 9.99
N ALA A 251 7.65 17.74 9.05
CA ALA A 251 8.07 16.34 9.15
C ALA A 251 9.60 16.20 9.28
N GLN A 252 10.36 16.98 8.51
CA GLN A 252 11.83 16.98 8.50
C GLN A 252 12.45 17.40 9.83
N THR A 253 11.73 18.10 10.70
CA THR A 253 12.23 18.44 12.06
C THR A 253 12.53 17.20 12.89
N LYS A 254 11.85 16.08 12.63
CA LYS A 254 12.03 14.81 13.35
C LYS A 254 12.55 13.67 12.46
N ILE A 255 12.17 13.70 11.18
CA ILE A 255 12.51 12.68 10.20
C ILE A 255 13.15 13.37 8.99
N PRO A 256 14.47 13.62 9.03
CA PRO A 256 15.19 14.40 8.01
C PRO A 256 15.04 13.86 6.58
N ASN A 257 14.85 12.54 6.42
CA ASN A 257 14.68 11.88 5.12
C ASN A 257 13.25 12.01 4.54
N SER A 258 12.40 12.87 5.12
CA SER A 258 11.06 13.14 4.59
C SER A 258 11.13 13.96 3.31
N CYS A 259 10.41 13.53 2.24
CA CYS A 259 10.36 14.30 1.00
C CYS A 259 9.06 14.07 0.21
N LEU A 260 8.79 14.96 -0.75
CA LEU A 260 7.73 14.78 -1.74
C LEU A 260 8.22 13.82 -2.84
N ARG A 261 7.33 12.92 -3.25
CA ARG A 261 7.55 12.03 -4.39
C ARG A 261 6.53 12.33 -5.49
#